data_f7d2b0be460b8f2b42687edbdd3282c1
#
_entry.id   f7d2b0be460b8f2b42687edbdd3282c1
#
_cell.length_a   1.000
_cell.length_b   1.000
_cell.length_c   1.000
_cell.angle_alpha   90.00
_cell.angle_beta   90.00
_cell.angle_gamma   90.00
#
_symmetry.space_group_name_H-M   'P 1'
#
loop_
_entity.id
_entity.type
_entity.pdbx_description
1 polymer ?
#
loop_
_entity_poly.entity_id
_entity_poly.type
_entity_poly.pdbx_seq_one_letter_code
_entity_poly.pdbx_strand_id
1 'polypeptide(L)'
;MQSLGEAARAVLLTPDPHDKRRAARAMARAWRRGELEHRCDVAMPDQPAWPAKPELLSPGQMPRRRKGGSERGRIAMIHALAHIEFVAIDLAVDLVGRFGGQFPRGFVDDWTGVAADEAMHFALLDRRLRQLGSFYGELPAHAGLWEAAQATSDDALARLAIVPMVLEARGLDVTPATVDRFRAAGDEASAKILSRIYNDEIRHVTAGTVWFRQKCDEMGFNVVET
;
A
#
# COMPACT_ATOMS: atom_id res chain seq x y z
N MET A 1 8.98 15.72 21.73
CA MET A 1 7.95 14.87 21.07
C MET A 1 8.61 14.32 19.81
N GLN A 2 8.37 13.06 19.47
CA GLN A 2 8.92 12.46 18.25
C GLN A 2 8.30 13.13 17.02
N SER A 3 9.09 13.36 15.95
CA SER A 3 8.55 13.90 14.71
C SER A 3 7.85 12.82 13.89
N LEU A 4 6.91 13.26 13.07
CA LEU A 4 6.21 12.38 12.12
C LEU A 4 7.20 11.72 11.14
N GLY A 5 8.20 12.48 10.65
CA GLY A 5 9.25 11.96 9.78
C GLY A 5 10.08 10.87 10.43
N GLU A 6 10.47 11.03 11.71
CA GLU A 6 11.18 9.98 12.47
C GLU A 6 10.31 8.71 12.61
N ALA A 7 9.03 8.88 12.92
CA ALA A 7 8.09 7.75 13.04
C ALA A 7 7.89 7.03 11.70
N ALA A 8 7.70 7.75 10.60
CA ALA A 8 7.58 7.19 9.25
C ALA A 8 8.86 6.43 8.85
N ARG A 9 10.03 7.04 9.07
CA ARG A 9 11.31 6.39 8.78
C ARG A 9 11.50 5.09 9.57
N ALA A 10 11.09 5.07 10.83
CA ALA A 10 11.16 3.86 11.65
C ALA A 10 10.28 2.72 11.09
N VAL A 11 9.08 3.03 10.59
CA VAL A 11 8.21 2.04 9.93
C VAL A 11 8.88 1.50 8.67
N LEU A 12 9.39 2.38 7.79
CA LEU A 12 10.06 1.98 6.55
C LEU A 12 11.27 1.06 6.81
N LEU A 13 12.01 1.30 7.88
CA LEU A 13 13.19 0.52 8.25
C LEU A 13 12.88 -0.76 9.05
N THR A 14 11.61 -1.11 9.24
CA THR A 14 11.19 -2.34 9.91
C THR A 14 11.05 -3.47 8.88
N PRO A 15 11.93 -4.49 8.84
CA PRO A 15 11.91 -5.51 7.79
C PRO A 15 10.85 -6.60 8.00
N ASP A 16 10.53 -6.95 9.25
CA ASP A 16 9.55 -8.01 9.54
C ASP A 16 8.12 -7.54 9.20
N PRO A 17 7.35 -8.30 8.40
CA PRO A 17 6.03 -7.87 7.96
C PRO A 17 5.02 -7.66 9.08
N HIS A 18 5.09 -8.48 10.13
CA HIS A 18 4.18 -8.34 11.27
C HIS A 18 4.55 -7.15 12.14
N ASP A 19 5.83 -6.86 12.29
CA ASP A 19 6.31 -5.69 13.03
C ASP A 19 6.04 -4.41 12.25
N LYS A 20 6.29 -4.39 10.93
CA LYS A 20 6.00 -3.24 10.07
C LYS A 20 4.51 -2.86 10.12
N ARG A 21 3.58 -3.82 9.96
CA ARG A 21 2.15 -3.53 10.08
C ARG A 21 1.77 -3.02 11.48
N ARG A 22 2.43 -3.52 12.54
CA ARG A 22 2.20 -3.01 13.91
C ARG A 22 2.72 -1.59 14.07
N ALA A 23 3.91 -1.32 13.55
CA ALA A 23 4.53 0.00 13.58
C ALA A 23 3.72 1.04 12.80
N ALA A 24 3.25 0.74 11.57
CA ALA A 24 2.39 1.61 10.79
C ALA A 24 1.08 1.98 11.53
N ARG A 25 0.42 0.99 12.10
CA ARG A 25 -0.80 1.22 12.92
C ARG A 25 -0.51 1.98 14.20
N ALA A 26 0.66 1.80 14.82
CA ALA A 26 1.08 2.56 15.99
C ALA A 26 1.34 4.02 15.62
N MET A 27 2.05 4.29 14.53
CA MET A 27 2.27 5.64 13.99
C MET A 27 0.94 6.36 13.73
N ALA A 28 0.00 5.73 13.03
CA ALA A 28 -1.32 6.30 12.74
C ALA A 28 -2.12 6.61 14.01
N ARG A 29 -2.02 5.78 15.06
CA ARG A 29 -2.66 6.06 16.34
C ARG A 29 -2.00 7.20 17.09
N ALA A 30 -0.67 7.24 17.13
CA ALA A 30 0.10 8.30 17.77
C ALA A 30 -0.17 9.65 17.11
N TRP A 31 -0.23 9.69 15.77
CA TRP A 31 -0.62 10.89 15.02
C TRP A 31 -2.02 11.39 15.42
N ARG A 32 -3.03 10.52 15.38
CA ARG A 32 -4.42 10.88 15.76
C ARG A 32 -4.57 11.39 17.17
N ARG A 33 -3.71 10.93 18.11
CA ARG A 33 -3.68 11.40 19.50
C ARG A 33 -2.89 12.69 19.69
N GLY A 34 -2.25 13.22 18.64
CA GLY A 34 -1.39 14.39 18.74
C GLY A 34 -0.06 14.12 19.48
N GLU A 35 0.39 12.87 19.50
CA GLU A 35 1.64 12.43 20.16
C GLU A 35 2.86 12.61 19.23
N LEU A 36 2.63 12.93 17.94
CA LEU A 36 3.67 13.20 16.94
C LEU A 36 3.61 14.67 16.50
N GLU A 37 4.77 15.27 16.36
CA GLU A 37 4.92 16.61 15.80
C GLU A 37 4.81 16.57 14.26
N HIS A 38 4.04 17.49 13.65
CA HIS A 38 3.93 17.62 12.20
C HIS A 38 5.24 18.20 11.60
N ARG A 39 6.28 17.40 11.62
CA ARG A 39 7.61 17.75 11.10
C ARG A 39 8.18 16.55 10.34
N CYS A 40 8.54 16.76 9.07
CA CYS A 40 9.05 15.75 8.14
C CYS A 40 10.40 16.18 7.55
N ASP A 41 11.37 16.47 8.43
CA ASP A 41 12.71 16.95 8.10
C ASP A 41 13.78 15.86 8.12
N VAL A 42 13.37 14.61 8.26
CA VAL A 42 14.27 13.44 8.23
C VAL A 42 14.22 12.80 6.84
N ALA A 43 15.40 12.55 6.26
CA ALA A 43 15.48 11.89 4.96
C ALA A 43 14.87 10.48 5.01
N MET A 44 13.96 10.18 4.08
CA MET A 44 13.42 8.84 3.91
C MET A 44 14.42 7.95 3.17
N PRO A 45 14.45 6.64 3.46
CA PRO A 45 15.34 5.71 2.75
C PRO A 45 14.93 5.61 1.27
N ASP A 46 15.90 5.32 0.40
CA ASP A 46 15.63 5.05 -1.03
C ASP A 46 14.87 3.75 -1.21
N GLN A 47 15.11 2.79 -0.31
CA GLN A 47 14.35 1.54 -0.25
C GLN A 47 13.94 1.23 1.19
N PRO A 48 12.71 0.75 1.42
CA PRO A 48 12.32 0.25 2.73
C PRO A 48 13.06 -1.04 3.05
N ALA A 49 13.19 -1.32 4.33
CA ALA A 49 13.68 -2.62 4.76
C ALA A 49 12.60 -3.68 4.53
N TRP A 50 12.92 -4.70 3.76
CA TRP A 50 12.05 -5.84 3.47
C TRP A 50 12.61 -7.13 4.05
N PRO A 51 11.74 -8.12 4.30
CA PRO A 51 12.19 -9.44 4.74
C PRO A 51 12.97 -10.15 3.62
N ALA A 52 13.75 -11.16 3.99
CA ALA A 52 14.47 -11.99 3.02
C ALA A 52 13.53 -12.79 2.09
N LYS A 53 12.28 -12.95 2.48
CA LYS A 53 11.21 -13.57 1.68
C LYS A 53 9.96 -12.68 1.73
N PRO A 54 9.21 -12.60 0.62
CA PRO A 54 9.33 -13.35 -0.65
C PRO A 54 10.61 -13.02 -1.43
N GLU A 55 11.10 -14.00 -2.21
CA GLU A 55 12.10 -13.73 -3.24
C GLU A 55 11.54 -12.74 -4.26
N LEU A 56 12.26 -11.69 -4.56
CA LEU A 56 11.84 -10.68 -5.53
C LEU A 56 12.42 -11.01 -6.90
N LEU A 57 11.53 -11.23 -7.85
CA LEU A 57 11.86 -11.54 -9.24
C LEU A 57 11.49 -10.37 -10.16
N SER A 58 12.19 -10.23 -11.28
CA SER A 58 11.74 -9.32 -12.33
C SER A 58 10.39 -9.76 -12.91
N PRO A 59 9.57 -8.83 -13.44
CA PRO A 59 8.26 -9.19 -14.00
C PRO A 59 8.30 -10.31 -15.05
N GLY A 60 9.37 -10.37 -15.86
CA GLY A 60 9.55 -11.40 -16.88
C GLY A 60 9.87 -12.79 -16.33
N GLN A 61 10.38 -12.86 -15.10
CA GLN A 61 10.72 -14.12 -14.41
C GLN A 61 9.58 -14.64 -13.54
N MET A 62 8.52 -13.84 -13.34
CA MET A 62 7.39 -14.25 -12.53
C MET A 62 6.68 -15.48 -13.13
N PRO A 63 6.36 -16.50 -12.31
CA PRO A 63 5.62 -17.68 -12.77
C PRO A 63 4.30 -17.27 -13.40
N ARG A 64 4.02 -17.82 -14.60
CA ARG A 64 2.73 -17.59 -15.26
C ARG A 64 1.60 -18.10 -14.37
N ARG A 65 0.69 -17.20 -14.01
CA ARG A 65 -0.50 -17.56 -13.21
C ARG A 65 -1.40 -18.46 -14.05
N ARG A 66 -1.61 -19.71 -13.61
CA ARG A 66 -2.59 -20.61 -14.20
C ARG A 66 -4.02 -20.12 -13.87
N LYS A 67 -5.01 -20.54 -14.67
CA LYS A 67 -6.43 -20.18 -14.46
C LYS A 67 -6.83 -20.39 -12.98
N GLY A 68 -7.38 -19.37 -12.34
CA GLY A 68 -7.57 -19.23 -10.89
C GLY A 68 -8.61 -20.13 -10.21
N GLY A 69 -9.06 -21.21 -10.85
CA GLY A 69 -10.04 -22.14 -10.26
C GLY A 69 -9.44 -23.20 -9.32
N SER A 70 -8.11 -23.45 -9.39
CA SER A 70 -7.45 -24.41 -8.50
C SER A 70 -7.08 -23.80 -7.16
N GLU A 71 -7.00 -24.60 -6.10
CA GLU A 71 -6.54 -24.17 -4.78
C GLU A 71 -5.17 -23.49 -4.84
N ARG A 72 -4.21 -24.08 -5.54
CA ARG A 72 -2.88 -23.49 -5.78
C ARG A 72 -2.98 -22.14 -6.49
N GLY A 73 -3.92 -21.98 -7.43
CA GLY A 73 -4.15 -20.68 -8.11
C GLY A 73 -4.72 -19.63 -7.17
N ARG A 74 -5.61 -20.01 -6.26
CA ARG A 74 -6.16 -19.11 -5.23
C ARG A 74 -5.08 -18.69 -4.24
N ILE A 75 -4.26 -19.62 -3.75
CA ILE A 75 -3.11 -19.31 -2.88
C ILE A 75 -2.17 -18.30 -3.56
N ALA A 76 -1.80 -18.57 -4.83
CA ALA A 76 -0.92 -17.66 -5.56
C ALA A 76 -1.51 -16.25 -5.76
N MET A 77 -2.84 -16.15 -5.93
CA MET A 77 -3.52 -14.86 -6.03
C MET A 77 -3.52 -14.13 -4.68
N ILE A 78 -3.90 -14.80 -3.59
CA ILE A 78 -3.91 -14.21 -2.24
C ILE A 78 -2.49 -13.80 -1.82
N HIS A 79 -1.47 -14.61 -2.15
CA HIS A 79 -0.08 -14.26 -1.86
C HIS A 79 0.37 -12.99 -2.61
N ALA A 80 0.04 -12.89 -3.89
CA ALA A 80 0.38 -11.71 -4.69
C ALA A 80 -0.33 -10.45 -4.17
N LEU A 81 -1.61 -10.56 -3.80
CA LEU A 81 -2.34 -9.46 -3.18
C LEU A 81 -1.74 -9.09 -1.82
N ALA A 82 -1.39 -10.07 -0.98
CA ALA A 82 -0.72 -9.80 0.30
C ALA A 82 0.60 -9.05 0.11
N HIS A 83 1.35 -9.33 -0.97
CA HIS A 83 2.56 -8.56 -1.28
C HIS A 83 2.26 -7.13 -1.71
N ILE A 84 1.21 -6.93 -2.50
CA ILE A 84 0.73 -5.58 -2.89
C ILE A 84 0.41 -4.76 -1.64
N GLU A 85 -0.41 -5.29 -0.73
CA GLU A 85 -0.78 -4.58 0.50
C GLU A 85 0.42 -4.35 1.44
N PHE A 86 1.37 -5.30 1.49
CA PHE A 86 2.60 -5.10 2.25
C PHE A 86 3.42 -3.93 1.73
N VAL A 87 3.58 -3.82 0.40
CA VAL A 87 4.28 -2.70 -0.23
C VAL A 87 3.48 -1.40 -0.10
N ALA A 88 2.14 -1.47 -0.17
CA ALA A 88 1.27 -0.31 -0.01
C ALA A 88 1.40 0.35 1.38
N ILE A 89 1.71 -0.42 2.44
CA ILE A 89 2.11 0.16 3.74
C ILE A 89 3.31 1.10 3.56
N ASP A 90 4.35 0.64 2.86
CA ASP A 90 5.56 1.43 2.63
C ASP A 90 5.27 2.66 1.76
N LEU A 91 4.42 2.51 0.72
CA LEU A 91 4.04 3.61 -0.17
C LEU A 91 3.32 4.74 0.57
N ALA A 92 2.34 4.40 1.40
CA ALA A 92 1.58 5.37 2.19
C ALA A 92 2.47 6.05 3.26
N VAL A 93 3.34 5.28 3.92
CA VAL A 93 4.26 5.80 4.94
C VAL A 93 5.35 6.68 4.32
N ASP A 94 5.90 6.30 3.16
CA ASP A 94 6.89 7.11 2.43
C ASP A 94 6.28 8.43 1.95
N LEU A 95 5.03 8.40 1.47
CA LEU A 95 4.30 9.60 1.07
C LEU A 95 4.16 10.58 2.24
N VAL A 96 3.81 10.10 3.43
CA VAL A 96 3.76 10.90 4.67
C VAL A 96 5.14 11.43 5.05
N GLY A 97 6.13 10.56 5.11
CA GLY A 97 7.46 10.93 5.60
C GLY A 97 8.20 11.88 4.65
N ARG A 98 8.06 11.67 3.35
CA ARG A 98 8.77 12.41 2.30
C ARG A 98 8.10 13.74 1.97
N PHE A 99 6.78 13.76 1.92
CA PHE A 99 6.02 14.92 1.43
C PHE A 99 5.09 15.55 2.47
N GLY A 100 4.83 14.91 3.60
CA GLY A 100 3.86 15.38 4.60
C GLY A 100 4.14 16.78 5.14
N GLY A 101 5.41 17.23 5.14
CA GLY A 101 5.78 18.60 5.52
C GLY A 101 5.43 19.68 4.48
N GLN A 102 5.07 19.27 3.25
CA GLN A 102 4.67 20.18 2.16
C GLN A 102 3.16 20.36 2.07
N PHE A 103 2.40 19.64 2.90
CA PHE A 103 0.95 19.59 2.86
C PHE A 103 0.34 19.94 4.23
N PRO A 104 -0.92 20.36 4.29
CA PRO A 104 -1.61 20.63 5.53
C PRO A 104 -1.87 19.31 6.30
N ARG A 105 -2.24 19.45 7.59
CA ARG A 105 -2.50 18.33 8.49
C ARG A 105 -3.46 17.28 7.91
N GLY A 106 -4.50 17.71 7.18
CA GLY A 106 -5.48 16.81 6.54
C GLY A 106 -4.85 15.78 5.61
N PHE A 107 -3.80 16.14 4.88
CA PHE A 107 -3.03 15.20 4.07
C PHE A 107 -2.44 14.06 4.93
N VAL A 108 -1.83 14.42 6.03
CA VAL A 108 -1.23 13.44 6.95
C VAL A 108 -2.31 12.61 7.64
N ASP A 109 -3.46 13.21 7.97
CA ASP A 109 -4.61 12.47 8.53
C ASP A 109 -5.08 11.38 7.57
N ASP A 110 -5.22 11.69 6.27
CA ASP A 110 -5.62 10.74 5.25
C ASP A 110 -4.57 9.64 5.05
N TRP A 111 -3.31 9.99 4.78
CA TRP A 111 -2.29 9.00 4.43
C TRP A 111 -1.80 8.15 5.60
N THR A 112 -1.84 8.63 6.84
CA THR A 112 -1.65 7.77 8.01
C THR A 112 -2.83 6.83 8.20
N GLY A 113 -4.04 7.26 7.82
CA GLY A 113 -5.24 6.42 7.74
C GLY A 113 -5.07 5.31 6.72
N VAL A 114 -4.67 5.65 5.49
CA VAL A 114 -4.35 4.68 4.42
C VAL A 114 -3.31 3.67 4.91
N ALA A 115 -2.18 4.11 5.46
CA ALA A 115 -1.15 3.19 6.00
C ALA A 115 -1.69 2.21 7.05
N ALA A 116 -2.65 2.64 7.88
CA ALA A 116 -3.29 1.76 8.86
C ALA A 116 -4.26 0.77 8.22
N ASP A 117 -4.95 1.15 7.15
CA ASP A 117 -5.84 0.29 6.38
C ASP A 117 -5.03 -0.76 5.61
N GLU A 118 -3.94 -0.38 4.93
CA GLU A 118 -3.03 -1.30 4.24
C GLU A 118 -2.42 -2.34 5.20
N ALA A 119 -2.04 -1.89 6.39
CA ALA A 119 -1.57 -2.79 7.45
C ALA A 119 -2.66 -3.77 7.92
N MET A 120 -3.93 -3.42 7.83
CA MET A 120 -5.06 -4.30 8.11
C MET A 120 -5.34 -5.23 6.92
N HIS A 121 -5.30 -4.73 5.70
CA HIS A 121 -5.47 -5.51 4.47
C HIS A 121 -4.42 -6.63 4.40
N PHE A 122 -3.15 -6.30 4.59
CA PHE A 122 -2.07 -7.28 4.69
C PHE A 122 -2.37 -8.35 5.75
N ALA A 123 -2.79 -7.94 6.94
CA ALA A 123 -3.09 -8.88 8.03
C ALA A 123 -4.24 -9.85 7.70
N LEU A 124 -5.26 -9.37 6.99
CA LEU A 124 -6.38 -10.21 6.53
C LEU A 124 -5.92 -11.25 5.50
N LEU A 125 -5.09 -10.83 4.54
CA LEU A 125 -4.59 -11.70 3.47
C LEU A 125 -3.55 -12.70 4.01
N ASP A 126 -2.63 -12.31 4.89
CA ASP A 126 -1.68 -13.21 5.55
C ASP A 126 -2.42 -14.27 6.39
N ARG A 127 -3.43 -13.85 7.16
CA ARG A 127 -4.28 -14.80 7.88
C ARG A 127 -4.99 -15.77 6.93
N ARG A 128 -5.47 -15.26 5.78
CA ARG A 128 -6.13 -16.10 4.77
C ARG A 128 -5.18 -17.11 4.16
N LEU A 129 -3.94 -16.73 3.85
CA LEU A 129 -2.90 -17.66 3.40
C LEU A 129 -2.71 -18.82 4.39
N ARG A 130 -2.60 -18.51 5.67
CA ARG A 130 -2.44 -19.55 6.72
C ARG A 130 -3.64 -20.51 6.77
N GLN A 131 -4.87 -20.01 6.59
CA GLN A 131 -6.06 -20.85 6.49
C GLN A 131 -6.08 -21.75 5.25
N LEU A 132 -5.39 -21.34 4.20
CA LEU A 132 -5.20 -22.11 2.96
C LEU A 132 -3.95 -23.02 3.01
N GLY A 133 -3.29 -23.16 4.16
CA GLY A 133 -2.11 -24.00 4.33
C GLY A 133 -0.82 -23.39 3.75
N SER A 134 -0.78 -22.09 3.54
CA SER A 134 0.35 -21.34 2.98
C SER A 134 0.76 -20.17 3.90
N PHE A 135 1.74 -19.36 3.52
CA PHE A 135 2.17 -18.20 4.29
C PHE A 135 2.76 -17.12 3.36
N TYR A 136 2.77 -15.87 3.83
CA TYR A 136 3.41 -14.79 3.10
C TYR A 136 4.92 -15.00 3.03
N GLY A 137 5.49 -14.97 1.82
CA GLY A 137 6.88 -15.25 1.54
C GLY A 137 7.16 -16.65 0.99
N GLU A 138 6.15 -17.53 0.90
CA GLU A 138 6.30 -18.87 0.29
C GLU A 138 6.47 -18.81 -1.23
N LEU A 139 5.82 -17.87 -1.89
CA LEU A 139 5.88 -17.68 -3.35
C LEU A 139 6.67 -16.41 -3.68
N PRO A 140 7.29 -16.32 -4.87
CA PRO A 140 7.99 -15.12 -5.28
C PRO A 140 7.02 -13.94 -5.51
N ALA A 141 7.59 -12.73 -5.46
CA ALA A 141 6.92 -11.47 -5.74
C ALA A 141 7.78 -10.56 -6.62
N HIS A 142 7.36 -9.32 -6.90
CA HIS A 142 8.15 -8.35 -7.65
C HIS A 142 8.06 -6.95 -7.03
N ALA A 143 9.10 -6.14 -7.21
CA ALA A 143 9.24 -4.82 -6.60
C ALA A 143 8.56 -3.67 -7.38
N GLY A 144 7.84 -3.97 -8.46
CA GLY A 144 7.37 -2.95 -9.43
C GLY A 144 6.57 -1.79 -8.85
N LEU A 145 5.84 -1.98 -7.74
CA LEU A 145 5.14 -0.89 -7.05
C LEU A 145 6.13 0.09 -6.41
N TRP A 146 7.15 -0.42 -5.74
CA TRP A 146 8.15 0.43 -5.12
C TRP A 146 9.05 1.11 -6.15
N GLU A 147 9.41 0.43 -7.23
CA GLU A 147 10.17 1.01 -8.34
C GLU A 147 9.46 2.24 -8.94
N ALA A 148 8.14 2.17 -9.10
CA ALA A 148 7.34 3.31 -9.55
C ALA A 148 7.34 4.47 -8.54
N ALA A 149 7.28 4.17 -7.25
CA ALA A 149 7.38 5.18 -6.21
C ALA A 149 8.78 5.81 -6.13
N GLN A 150 9.81 5.03 -6.29
CA GLN A 150 11.20 5.51 -6.31
C GLN A 150 11.44 6.49 -7.47
N ALA A 151 10.84 6.22 -8.64
CA ALA A 151 10.92 7.12 -9.81
C ALA A 151 10.26 8.50 -9.58
N THR A 152 9.48 8.66 -8.52
CA THR A 152 8.77 9.91 -8.14
C THR A 152 9.17 10.41 -6.75
N SER A 153 10.38 10.06 -6.29
CA SER A 153 10.83 10.32 -4.92
C SER A 153 11.06 11.79 -4.59
N ASP A 154 11.21 12.64 -5.57
CA ASP A 154 11.49 14.08 -5.48
C ASP A 154 10.30 14.96 -5.90
N ASP A 155 9.22 14.37 -6.41
CA ASP A 155 8.05 15.08 -6.92
C ASP A 155 6.76 14.56 -6.30
N ALA A 156 6.16 15.36 -5.41
CA ALA A 156 4.91 15.02 -4.73
C ALA A 156 3.73 14.89 -5.70
N LEU A 157 3.68 15.72 -6.75
CA LEU A 157 2.59 15.69 -7.73
C LEU A 157 2.68 14.44 -8.59
N ALA A 158 3.87 14.11 -9.11
CA ALA A 158 4.11 12.87 -9.83
C ALA A 158 3.82 11.63 -8.96
N ARG A 159 4.20 11.66 -7.66
CA ARG A 159 3.89 10.60 -6.70
C ARG A 159 2.40 10.39 -6.54
N LEU A 160 1.62 11.46 -6.37
CA LEU A 160 0.16 11.40 -6.24
C LEU A 160 -0.52 10.92 -7.54
N ALA A 161 -0.01 11.32 -8.70
CA ALA A 161 -0.51 10.84 -9.98
C ALA A 161 -0.25 9.33 -10.17
N ILE A 162 0.97 8.87 -9.91
CA ILE A 162 1.37 7.49 -10.22
C ILE A 162 0.85 6.49 -9.18
N VAL A 163 1.04 6.75 -7.88
CA VAL A 163 0.75 5.75 -6.85
C VAL A 163 -0.75 5.60 -6.63
N PRO A 164 -1.51 6.57 -6.08
CA PRO A 164 -2.93 6.36 -5.84
C PRO A 164 -3.78 6.38 -7.11
N MET A 165 -3.51 7.30 -8.05
CA MET A 165 -4.42 7.52 -9.18
C MET A 165 -4.23 6.52 -10.33
N VAL A 166 -3.07 5.85 -10.43
CA VAL A 166 -2.82 4.83 -11.45
C VAL A 166 -2.70 3.44 -10.83
N LEU A 167 -1.82 3.24 -9.86
CA LEU A 167 -1.52 1.90 -9.34
C LEU A 167 -2.65 1.37 -8.45
N GLU A 168 -3.14 2.15 -7.48
CA GLU A 168 -4.26 1.75 -6.62
C GLU A 168 -5.59 1.77 -7.39
N ALA A 169 -5.84 2.78 -8.25
CA ALA A 169 -7.03 2.83 -9.08
C ALA A 169 -7.20 1.59 -9.97
N ARG A 170 -6.10 1.01 -10.48
CA ARG A 170 -6.14 -0.26 -11.20
C ARG A 170 -6.69 -1.41 -10.36
N GLY A 171 -6.51 -1.36 -9.05
CA GLY A 171 -7.12 -2.31 -8.10
C GLY A 171 -8.64 -2.26 -8.17
N LEU A 172 -9.23 -1.07 -8.30
CA LEU A 172 -10.68 -0.90 -8.41
C LEU A 172 -11.25 -1.56 -9.67
N ASP A 173 -10.52 -1.54 -10.78
CA ASP A 173 -10.95 -2.17 -12.03
C ASP A 173 -10.94 -3.70 -11.98
N VAL A 174 -9.94 -4.29 -11.32
CA VAL A 174 -9.71 -5.74 -11.39
C VAL A 174 -10.31 -6.52 -10.21
N THR A 175 -10.53 -5.88 -9.07
CA THR A 175 -10.99 -6.55 -7.85
C THR A 175 -12.40 -7.12 -7.97
N PRO A 176 -13.42 -6.46 -8.59
CA PRO A 176 -14.76 -7.04 -8.71
C PRO A 176 -14.75 -8.39 -9.41
N ALA A 177 -14.08 -8.49 -10.57
CA ALA A 177 -13.96 -9.75 -11.31
C ALA A 177 -13.18 -10.81 -10.53
N THR A 178 -12.25 -10.40 -9.66
CA THR A 178 -11.48 -11.32 -8.81
C THR A 178 -12.36 -11.86 -7.68
N VAL A 179 -13.18 -11.03 -7.05
CA VAL A 179 -14.19 -11.43 -6.04
C VAL A 179 -15.14 -12.48 -6.62
N ASP A 180 -15.67 -12.24 -7.81
CA ASP A 180 -16.59 -13.18 -8.47
C ASP A 180 -15.93 -14.53 -8.78
N ARG A 181 -14.65 -14.52 -9.17
CA ARG A 181 -13.89 -15.78 -9.37
C ARG A 181 -13.73 -16.58 -8.08
N PHE A 182 -13.47 -15.92 -6.94
CA PHE A 182 -13.38 -16.60 -5.65
C PHE A 182 -14.74 -17.17 -5.23
N ARG A 183 -15.84 -16.43 -5.43
CA ARG A 183 -17.21 -16.93 -5.20
C ARG A 183 -17.55 -18.15 -6.05
N ALA A 184 -17.25 -18.06 -7.35
CA ALA A 184 -17.47 -19.17 -8.28
C ALA A 184 -16.65 -20.43 -7.93
N ALA A 185 -15.52 -20.26 -7.25
CA ALA A 185 -14.70 -21.34 -6.73
C ALA A 185 -15.12 -21.83 -5.33
N GLY A 186 -16.23 -21.32 -4.77
CA GLY A 186 -16.70 -21.65 -3.42
C GLY A 186 -15.88 -21.02 -2.28
N ASP A 187 -14.99 -20.07 -2.58
CA ASP A 187 -14.14 -19.42 -1.59
C ASP A 187 -14.72 -18.07 -1.14
N GLU A 188 -15.84 -18.13 -0.44
CA GLU A 188 -16.54 -16.95 0.06
C GLU A 188 -15.71 -16.17 1.09
N ALA A 189 -14.81 -16.85 1.83
CA ALA A 189 -13.95 -16.18 2.81
C ALA A 189 -12.96 -15.22 2.13
N SER A 190 -12.30 -15.66 1.05
CA SER A 190 -11.43 -14.80 0.26
C SER A 190 -12.21 -13.69 -0.44
N ALA A 191 -13.39 -14.00 -1.00
CA ALA A 191 -14.25 -13.00 -1.64
C ALA A 191 -14.65 -11.87 -0.68
N LYS A 192 -15.02 -12.18 0.57
CA LYS A 192 -15.35 -11.19 1.60
C LYS A 192 -14.17 -10.27 1.95
N ILE A 193 -12.97 -10.84 2.08
CA ILE A 193 -11.75 -10.06 2.34
C ILE A 193 -11.51 -9.06 1.19
N LEU A 194 -11.56 -9.52 -0.06
CA LEU A 194 -11.34 -8.67 -1.22
C LEU A 194 -12.43 -7.61 -1.39
N SER A 195 -13.69 -7.94 -1.09
CA SER A 195 -14.77 -6.95 -1.10
C SER A 195 -14.56 -5.86 -0.03
N ARG A 196 -13.99 -6.20 1.13
CA ARG A 196 -13.64 -5.22 2.16
C ARG A 196 -12.50 -4.32 1.68
N ILE A 197 -11.41 -4.89 1.15
CA ILE A 197 -10.29 -4.14 0.59
C ILE A 197 -10.79 -3.17 -0.49
N TYR A 198 -11.57 -3.66 -1.46
CA TYR A 198 -12.16 -2.84 -2.52
C TYR A 198 -12.90 -1.59 -2.01
N ASN A 199 -13.70 -1.74 -0.95
CA ASN A 199 -14.44 -0.60 -0.38
C ASN A 199 -13.51 0.41 0.30
N ASP A 200 -12.43 -0.04 0.90
CA ASP A 200 -11.44 0.85 1.52
C ASP A 200 -10.60 1.56 0.44
N GLU A 201 -10.23 0.87 -0.66
CA GLU A 201 -9.49 1.43 -1.81
C GLU A 201 -10.20 2.62 -2.50
N ILE A 202 -11.53 2.64 -2.52
CA ILE A 202 -12.28 3.80 -3.04
C ILE A 202 -11.89 5.08 -2.30
N ARG A 203 -11.67 4.99 -0.99
CA ARG A 203 -11.25 6.14 -0.16
C ARG A 203 -9.80 6.52 -0.42
N HIS A 204 -8.91 5.55 -0.62
CA HIS A 204 -7.50 5.77 -0.90
C HIS A 204 -7.31 6.52 -2.23
N VAL A 205 -7.94 6.04 -3.29
CA VAL A 205 -7.92 6.70 -4.61
C VAL A 205 -8.58 8.10 -4.54
N THR A 206 -9.66 8.24 -3.78
CA THR A 206 -10.32 9.54 -3.58
C THR A 206 -9.37 10.52 -2.90
N ALA A 207 -8.69 10.12 -1.82
CA ALA A 207 -7.69 10.95 -1.14
C ALA A 207 -6.59 11.37 -2.10
N GLY A 208 -6.02 10.43 -2.87
CA GLY A 208 -5.01 10.74 -3.88
C GLY A 208 -5.48 11.79 -4.88
N THR A 209 -6.69 11.64 -5.41
CA THR A 209 -7.28 12.55 -6.39
C THR A 209 -7.51 13.96 -5.80
N VAL A 210 -8.01 14.04 -4.57
CA VAL A 210 -8.25 15.32 -3.87
C VAL A 210 -6.95 16.08 -3.67
N TRP A 211 -5.92 15.41 -3.14
CA TRP A 211 -4.63 16.05 -2.85
C TRP A 211 -3.85 16.39 -4.12
N PHE A 212 -3.96 15.56 -5.17
CA PHE A 212 -3.41 15.89 -6.48
C PHE A 212 -4.02 17.18 -7.04
N ARG A 213 -5.36 17.28 -7.06
CA ARG A 213 -6.06 18.46 -7.56
C ARG A 213 -5.71 19.70 -6.75
N GLN A 214 -5.74 19.61 -5.43
CA GLN A 214 -5.34 20.73 -4.56
C GLN A 214 -3.92 21.22 -4.89
N LYS A 215 -2.99 20.29 -5.09
CA LYS A 215 -1.59 20.65 -5.42
C LYS A 215 -1.49 21.29 -6.81
N CYS A 216 -2.23 20.80 -7.80
CA CYS A 216 -2.33 21.44 -9.10
C CYS A 216 -2.86 22.88 -9.00
N ASP A 217 -3.94 23.09 -8.25
CA ASP A 217 -4.55 24.41 -8.03
C ASP A 217 -3.56 25.38 -7.37
N GLU A 218 -2.84 24.91 -6.34
CA GLU A 218 -1.78 25.70 -5.67
C GLU A 218 -0.66 26.11 -6.62
N MET A 219 -0.31 25.25 -7.60
CA MET A 219 0.74 25.49 -8.60
C MET A 219 0.24 26.21 -9.86
N GLY A 220 -1.07 26.45 -9.97
CA GLY A 220 -1.68 27.06 -11.14
C GLY A 220 -1.71 26.15 -12.37
N PHE A 221 -1.65 24.83 -12.18
CA PHE A 221 -1.72 23.84 -13.26
C PHE A 221 -3.17 23.51 -13.61
N ASN A 222 -3.43 23.31 -14.92
CA ASN A 222 -4.71 22.79 -15.38
C ASN A 222 -4.71 21.27 -15.23
N VAL A 223 -5.59 20.74 -14.39
CA VAL A 223 -5.68 19.27 -14.11
C VAL A 223 -5.93 18.43 -15.38
N VAL A 224 -6.50 19.01 -16.45
CA VAL A 224 -6.74 18.30 -17.73
C VAL A 224 -5.47 18.20 -18.59
N GLU A 225 -4.47 19.05 -18.33
CA GLU A 225 -3.22 19.14 -19.10
C GLU A 225 -2.02 18.54 -18.34
N THR A 226 -2.22 18.12 -17.09
CA THR A 226 -1.20 17.54 -16.23
C THR A 226 -1.37 16.03 -16.13
#